data_1058b2569e0ea1224dcfebf083d20646
#
_entry.id   1058b2569e0ea1224dcfebf083d20646
#
_cell.length_a   1.000
_cell.length_b   1.000
_cell.length_c   1.000
_cell.angle_alpha   90.00
_cell.angle_beta   90.00
_cell.angle_gamma   90.00
#
_symmetry.space_group_name_H-M   'P 1'
#
loop_
_entity.id
_entity.type
_entity.pdbx_description
1 polymer ?
#
loop_
_entity_poly.entity_id
_entity_poly.type
_entity_poly.pdbx_seq_one_letter_code
_entity_poly.pdbx_strand_id
1 'polypeptide(L)'
;MIALIRRWGELVTFSHTIFMMPFAAAAVVLALAVPHEALTPLRVLAIVGCMVTARSSAMAFNRWADRDVDAKNPRTKARPVATGRISAGEALALTFVAGAAFCGIAATLGGWPRVLAPPVLLVLLGYSYAKRFTWAAHAWLGLALALAPGGAWLAMGAAPSPGIVLLMVAVLAWLFGFDVLYALQDEHFDRGEGLHSVPARFGAKRAMLMAALAHVVTVASLVGTGVMLHRGVVFFGGVAIVAVVLVIEHRLVRPKAASAGPVDFARIGKAFFDCNAYVSLGFFVTTAIDAALR
;
A
#
# COMPACT_ATOMS: atom_id res chain seq x y z
N MET A 1 5.30 29.54 -3.71
CA MET A 1 5.52 28.38 -2.83
C MET A 1 4.21 27.65 -2.49
N ILE A 2 3.20 28.30 -1.88
CA ILE A 2 1.91 27.67 -1.50
C ILE A 2 1.18 27.06 -2.71
N ALA A 3 1.12 27.75 -3.85
CA ALA A 3 0.48 27.24 -5.07
C ALA A 3 1.16 25.96 -5.60
N LEU A 4 2.50 25.87 -5.52
CA LEU A 4 3.26 24.70 -5.93
C LEU A 4 2.99 23.50 -5.01
N ILE A 5 2.97 23.73 -3.69
CA ILE A 5 2.65 22.69 -2.69
C ILE A 5 1.24 22.14 -2.91
N ARG A 6 0.27 23.02 -3.19
CA ARG A 6 -1.12 22.61 -3.48
C ARG A 6 -1.19 21.75 -4.77
N ARG A 7 -0.52 22.17 -5.84
CA ARG A 7 -0.45 21.41 -7.11
C ARG A 7 0.19 20.04 -6.91
N TRP A 8 1.28 19.97 -6.17
CA TRP A 8 1.94 18.70 -5.85
C TRP A 8 1.08 17.81 -4.94
N GLY A 9 0.32 18.41 -4.01
CA GLY A 9 -0.66 17.68 -3.20
C GLY A 9 -1.75 17.00 -4.04
N GLU A 10 -2.18 17.62 -5.14
CA GLU A 10 -3.14 17.03 -6.09
C GLU A 10 -2.56 15.79 -6.82
N LEU A 11 -1.23 15.77 -7.10
CA LEU A 11 -0.57 14.61 -7.69
C LEU A 11 -0.56 13.39 -6.74
N VAL A 12 -0.31 13.63 -5.46
CA VAL A 12 0.01 12.57 -4.49
C VAL A 12 -1.25 11.88 -3.94
N THR A 13 -2.43 12.48 -4.10
CA THR A 13 -3.72 11.93 -3.60
C THR A 13 -3.59 11.45 -2.14
N PHE A 14 -3.46 12.41 -1.21
CA PHE A 14 -3.16 12.14 0.21
C PHE A 14 -4.14 11.18 0.91
N SER A 15 -5.39 11.10 0.46
CA SER A 15 -6.39 10.18 1.00
C SER A 15 -5.96 8.71 1.02
N HIS A 16 -5.15 8.27 0.06
CA HIS A 16 -4.64 6.89 0.03
C HIS A 16 -3.45 6.65 0.98
N THR A 17 -2.83 7.70 1.53
CA THR A 17 -1.74 7.57 2.51
C THR A 17 -2.24 6.97 3.83
N ILE A 18 -3.53 7.16 4.12
CA ILE A 18 -4.23 6.67 5.31
C ILE A 18 -4.14 5.13 5.47
N PHE A 19 -4.01 4.39 4.36
CA PHE A 19 -3.99 2.92 4.43
C PHE A 19 -2.65 2.34 4.87
N MET A 20 -1.54 3.00 4.55
CA MET A 20 -0.20 2.45 4.80
C MET A 20 0.46 2.95 6.08
N MET A 21 0.18 4.20 6.47
CA MET A 21 0.74 4.77 7.70
C MET A 21 0.45 3.93 8.94
N PRO A 22 -0.78 3.38 9.13
CA PRO A 22 -1.06 2.58 10.32
C PRO A 22 -0.22 1.29 10.40
N PHE A 23 0.06 0.60 9.29
CA PHE A 23 0.91 -0.58 9.30
C PHE A 23 2.39 -0.24 9.61
N ALA A 24 2.89 0.87 9.09
CA ALA A 24 4.22 1.34 9.45
C ALA A 24 4.29 1.78 10.92
N ALA A 25 3.27 2.46 11.42
CA ALA A 25 3.16 2.82 12.84
C ALA A 25 3.06 1.56 13.73
N ALA A 26 2.29 0.54 13.31
CA ALA A 26 2.25 -0.73 14.01
C ALA A 26 3.63 -1.40 14.05
N ALA A 27 4.41 -1.36 12.97
CA ALA A 27 5.77 -1.88 12.95
C ALA A 27 6.70 -1.13 13.91
N VAL A 28 6.58 0.20 14.03
CA VAL A 28 7.29 0.99 15.06
C VAL A 28 6.92 0.52 16.47
N VAL A 29 5.62 0.39 16.76
CA VAL A 29 5.13 -0.08 18.06
C VAL A 29 5.63 -1.49 18.37
N LEU A 30 5.60 -2.39 17.39
CA LEU A 30 6.11 -3.76 17.55
C LEU A 30 7.63 -3.78 17.78
N ALA A 31 8.37 -2.86 17.17
CA ALA A 31 9.83 -2.74 17.36
C ALA A 31 10.20 -2.33 18.79
N LEU A 32 9.32 -1.64 19.54
CA LEU A 32 9.57 -1.28 20.93
C LEU A 32 9.70 -2.49 21.88
N ALA A 33 9.25 -3.67 21.44
CA ALA A 33 9.33 -4.90 22.25
C ALA A 33 10.58 -5.75 22.01
N VAL A 34 11.48 -5.30 21.14
CA VAL A 34 12.74 -5.97 20.82
C VAL A 34 13.89 -4.95 21.00
N PRO A 35 15.16 -5.37 21.01
CA PRO A 35 16.27 -4.41 21.03
C PRO A 35 16.16 -3.41 19.87
N HIS A 36 16.15 -2.13 20.21
CA HIS A 36 15.92 -1.03 19.26
C HIS A 36 16.67 0.23 19.72
N GLU A 37 16.82 1.20 18.82
CA GLU A 37 17.31 2.52 19.14
C GLU A 37 16.19 3.41 19.72
N ALA A 38 16.56 4.44 20.50
CA ALA A 38 15.61 5.33 21.16
C ALA A 38 14.60 5.94 20.16
N LEU A 39 13.31 5.88 20.49
CA LEU A 39 12.24 6.54 19.76
C LEU A 39 12.22 8.04 20.09
N THR A 40 13.11 8.80 19.44
CA THR A 40 13.16 10.26 19.58
C THR A 40 12.16 10.95 18.64
N PRO A 41 11.71 12.19 18.94
CA PRO A 41 10.89 12.97 18.02
C PRO A 41 11.52 13.13 16.63
N LEU A 42 12.86 13.27 16.55
CA LEU A 42 13.57 13.37 15.28
C LEU A 42 13.49 12.06 14.48
N ARG A 43 13.59 10.91 15.15
CA ARG A 43 13.45 9.60 14.50
C ARG A 43 12.02 9.40 13.95
N VAL A 44 11.00 9.78 14.73
CA VAL A 44 9.60 9.75 14.26
C VAL A 44 9.43 10.64 13.03
N LEU A 45 9.94 11.88 13.06
CA LEU A 45 9.90 12.80 11.92
C LEU A 45 10.63 12.23 10.70
N ALA A 46 11.76 11.57 10.88
CA ALA A 46 12.50 10.92 9.80
C ALA A 46 11.70 9.76 9.17
N ILE A 47 11.09 8.89 10.00
CA ILE A 47 10.23 7.78 9.51
C ILE A 47 9.05 8.34 8.70
N VAL A 48 8.32 9.31 9.25
CA VAL A 48 7.19 9.97 8.55
C VAL A 48 7.69 10.66 7.28
N GLY A 49 8.81 11.35 7.35
CA GLY A 49 9.46 12.01 6.20
C GLY A 49 9.80 11.02 5.09
N CYS A 50 10.37 9.86 5.42
CA CYS A 50 10.62 8.78 4.46
C CYS A 50 9.33 8.29 3.80
N MET A 51 8.26 8.07 4.58
CA MET A 51 6.98 7.62 4.03
C MET A 51 6.36 8.63 3.07
N VAL A 52 6.33 9.92 3.46
CA VAL A 52 5.77 10.99 2.64
C VAL A 52 6.57 11.17 1.35
N THR A 53 7.90 11.22 1.44
CA THR A 53 8.77 11.47 0.29
C THR A 53 8.83 10.29 -0.66
N ALA A 54 8.95 9.05 -0.16
CA ALA A 54 8.89 7.84 -0.97
C ALA A 54 7.58 7.74 -1.75
N ARG A 55 6.44 7.97 -1.05
CA ARG A 55 5.12 7.98 -1.69
C ARG A 55 4.97 9.10 -2.72
N SER A 56 5.43 10.31 -2.40
CA SER A 56 5.36 11.44 -3.32
C SER A 56 6.13 11.15 -4.61
N SER A 57 7.33 10.59 -4.49
CA SER A 57 8.13 10.15 -5.63
C SER A 57 7.42 9.07 -6.45
N ALA A 58 6.93 8.01 -5.82
CA ALA A 58 6.24 6.92 -6.50
C ALA A 58 4.97 7.37 -7.21
N MET A 59 4.14 8.20 -6.56
CA MET A 59 2.88 8.68 -7.14
C MET A 59 3.12 9.66 -8.29
N ALA A 60 4.08 10.58 -8.16
CA ALA A 60 4.44 11.50 -9.24
C ALA A 60 4.96 10.73 -10.46
N PHE A 61 5.81 9.73 -10.23
CA PHE A 61 6.31 8.86 -11.30
C PHE A 61 5.19 8.05 -11.96
N ASN A 62 4.28 7.47 -11.18
CA ASN A 62 3.14 6.75 -11.71
C ASN A 62 2.26 7.64 -12.60
N ARG A 63 1.97 8.88 -12.18
CA ARG A 63 1.21 9.84 -13.00
C ARG A 63 1.92 10.20 -14.29
N TRP A 64 3.24 10.34 -14.24
CA TRP A 64 4.06 10.60 -15.44
C TRP A 64 4.08 9.39 -16.37
N ALA A 65 4.34 8.20 -15.83
CA ALA A 65 4.43 6.96 -16.59
C ALA A 65 3.11 6.59 -17.29
N ASP A 66 1.99 6.75 -16.57
CA ASP A 66 0.68 6.31 -17.04
C ASP A 66 -0.11 7.41 -17.77
N ARG A 67 0.43 8.63 -17.98
CA ARG A 67 -0.30 9.79 -18.51
C ARG A 67 -1.07 9.50 -19.81
N ASP A 68 -0.49 8.74 -20.73
CA ASP A 68 -1.08 8.45 -22.04
C ASP A 68 -2.19 7.39 -21.92
N VAL A 69 -2.03 6.41 -21.04
CA VAL A 69 -3.04 5.40 -20.70
C VAL A 69 -4.18 6.04 -19.90
N ASP A 70 -3.83 6.88 -18.92
CA ASP A 70 -4.80 7.60 -18.09
C ASP A 70 -5.72 8.51 -18.92
N ALA A 71 -5.20 9.15 -19.96
CA ALA A 71 -5.99 10.02 -20.84
C ALA A 71 -7.08 9.25 -21.62
N LYS A 72 -6.89 7.97 -21.89
CA LYS A 72 -7.84 7.10 -22.59
C LYS A 72 -8.87 6.45 -21.65
N ASN A 73 -8.50 6.22 -20.38
CA ASN A 73 -9.38 5.54 -19.43
C ASN A 73 -10.44 6.50 -18.84
N PRO A 74 -11.74 6.23 -19.01
CA PRO A 74 -12.83 7.08 -18.48
C PRO A 74 -12.71 7.39 -16.99
N ARG A 75 -12.17 6.46 -16.18
CA ARG A 75 -12.00 6.59 -14.73
C ARG A 75 -10.85 7.53 -14.36
N THR A 76 -9.78 7.57 -15.16
CA THR A 76 -8.54 8.28 -14.82
C THR A 76 -8.23 9.49 -15.69
N LYS A 77 -8.98 9.73 -16.76
CA LYS A 77 -8.77 10.85 -17.71
C LYS A 77 -8.77 12.25 -17.06
N ALA A 78 -9.38 12.39 -15.89
CA ALA A 78 -9.39 13.65 -15.13
C ALA A 78 -8.12 13.89 -14.28
N ARG A 79 -7.16 12.96 -14.29
CA ARG A 79 -5.90 13.09 -13.52
C ARG A 79 -5.08 14.28 -14.00
N PRO A 80 -4.37 15.00 -13.08
CA PRO A 80 -3.70 16.26 -13.39
C PRO A 80 -2.70 16.20 -14.54
N VAL A 81 -1.92 15.11 -14.68
CA VAL A 81 -0.93 14.97 -15.77
C VAL A 81 -1.61 14.57 -17.08
N ALA A 82 -2.62 13.69 -17.04
CA ALA A 82 -3.38 13.29 -18.22
C ALA A 82 -4.15 14.46 -18.86
N THR A 83 -4.60 15.43 -18.04
CA THR A 83 -5.28 16.66 -18.51
C THR A 83 -4.34 17.80 -18.89
N GLY A 84 -3.03 17.65 -18.66
CA GLY A 84 -2.06 18.73 -18.85
C GLY A 84 -2.09 19.84 -17.79
N ARG A 85 -2.94 19.75 -16.74
CA ARG A 85 -2.96 20.71 -15.61
C ARG A 85 -1.62 20.75 -14.86
N ILE A 86 -0.91 19.62 -14.83
CA ILE A 86 0.47 19.51 -14.35
C ILE A 86 1.27 18.91 -15.49
N SER A 87 2.38 19.55 -15.85
CA SER A 87 3.21 19.08 -16.94
C SER A 87 3.95 17.79 -16.60
N ALA A 88 4.32 17.01 -17.62
CA ALA A 88 5.13 15.80 -17.45
C ALA A 88 6.50 16.13 -16.80
N GLY A 89 7.07 17.31 -17.12
CA GLY A 89 8.32 17.77 -16.50
C GLY A 89 8.18 18.09 -15.02
N GLU A 90 7.08 18.70 -14.59
CA GLU A 90 6.79 18.93 -13.16
C GLU A 90 6.61 17.61 -12.39
N ALA A 91 5.93 16.62 -12.97
CA ALA A 91 5.77 15.32 -12.36
C ALA A 91 7.13 14.60 -12.19
N LEU A 92 8.00 14.65 -13.21
CA LEU A 92 9.36 14.12 -13.12
C LEU A 92 10.21 14.88 -12.10
N ALA A 93 10.14 16.22 -12.08
CA ALA A 93 10.86 17.02 -11.09
C ALA A 93 10.48 16.63 -9.67
N LEU A 94 9.17 16.48 -9.38
CA LEU A 94 8.70 16.01 -8.09
C LEU A 94 9.20 14.58 -7.78
N THR A 95 9.23 13.70 -8.78
CA THR A 95 9.76 12.34 -8.62
C THR A 95 11.20 12.35 -8.10
N PHE A 96 12.07 13.11 -8.76
CA PHE A 96 13.49 13.16 -8.41
C PHE A 96 13.74 13.90 -7.10
N VAL A 97 13.08 15.04 -6.88
CA VAL A 97 13.22 15.81 -5.62
C VAL A 97 12.75 14.99 -4.43
N ALA A 98 11.57 14.38 -4.53
CA ALA A 98 11.05 13.56 -3.45
C ALA A 98 11.85 12.25 -3.27
N GLY A 99 12.33 11.64 -4.35
CA GLY A 99 13.20 10.45 -4.27
C GLY A 99 14.54 10.74 -3.64
N ALA A 100 15.18 11.86 -3.99
CA ALA A 100 16.43 12.32 -3.35
C ALA A 100 16.21 12.64 -1.87
N ALA A 101 15.10 13.31 -1.54
CA ALA A 101 14.73 13.58 -0.15
C ALA A 101 14.51 12.30 0.65
N PHE A 102 13.83 11.29 0.08
CA PHE A 102 13.66 9.97 0.70
C PHE A 102 15.02 9.32 1.04
N CYS A 103 15.92 9.23 0.05
CA CYS A 103 17.25 8.66 0.27
C CYS A 103 18.07 9.47 1.27
N GLY A 104 18.00 10.81 1.23
CA GLY A 104 18.68 11.69 2.16
C GLY A 104 18.19 11.53 3.60
N ILE A 105 16.87 11.51 3.82
CA ILE A 105 16.29 11.27 5.15
C ILE A 105 16.63 9.87 5.66
N ALA A 106 16.49 8.84 4.81
CA ALA A 106 16.85 7.48 5.18
C ALA A 106 18.32 7.34 5.57
N ALA A 107 19.21 8.10 4.92
CA ALA A 107 20.64 8.14 5.26
C ALA A 107 20.90 8.69 6.67
N THR A 108 20.08 9.61 7.19
CA THR A 108 20.19 10.12 8.56
C THR A 108 19.84 9.09 9.63
N LEU A 109 19.02 8.07 9.27
CA LEU A 109 18.67 6.96 10.16
C LEU A 109 19.80 5.92 10.29
N GLY A 110 20.79 5.97 9.39
CA GLY A 110 21.93 5.05 9.43
C GLY A 110 21.57 3.62 9.03
N GLY A 111 22.48 2.67 9.31
CA GLY A 111 22.25 1.22 9.20
C GLY A 111 21.58 0.77 7.90
N TRP A 112 20.61 -0.14 8.03
CA TRP A 112 19.82 -0.70 6.91
C TRP A 112 19.02 0.33 6.12
N PRO A 113 18.34 1.34 6.74
CA PRO A 113 17.60 2.37 6.00
C PRO A 113 18.47 3.08 4.97
N ARG A 114 19.69 3.46 5.32
CA ARG A 114 20.64 4.14 4.43
C ARG A 114 20.98 3.30 3.19
N VAL A 115 21.20 2.01 3.38
CA VAL A 115 21.63 1.09 2.30
C VAL A 115 20.45 0.68 1.43
N LEU A 116 19.28 0.46 2.05
CA LEU A 116 18.09 -0.07 1.35
C LEU A 116 17.25 0.99 0.67
N ALA A 117 17.38 2.29 1.01
CA ALA A 117 16.55 3.33 0.41
C ALA A 117 16.67 3.40 -1.13
N PRO A 118 17.85 3.36 -1.78
CA PRO A 118 17.92 3.36 -3.23
C PRO A 118 17.25 2.15 -3.88
N PRO A 119 17.51 0.87 -3.51
CA PRO A 119 16.81 -0.27 -4.11
C PRO A 119 15.30 -0.27 -3.81
N VAL A 120 14.87 0.19 -2.64
CA VAL A 120 13.44 0.40 -2.32
C VAL A 120 12.83 1.40 -3.28
N LEU A 121 13.49 2.53 -3.52
CA LEU A 121 13.00 3.53 -4.48
C LEU A 121 12.84 2.94 -5.87
N LEU A 122 13.78 2.12 -6.34
CA LEU A 122 13.66 1.44 -7.64
C LEU A 122 12.43 0.50 -7.70
N VAL A 123 12.14 -0.24 -6.63
CA VAL A 123 10.93 -1.06 -6.54
C VAL A 123 9.68 -0.19 -6.60
N LEU A 124 9.67 0.95 -5.86
CA LEU A 124 8.57 1.91 -5.82
C LEU A 124 8.31 2.59 -7.17
N LEU A 125 9.32 2.86 -7.97
CA LEU A 125 9.15 3.44 -9.30
C LEU A 125 8.78 2.36 -10.33
N GLY A 126 9.44 1.21 -10.27
CA GLY A 126 9.29 0.12 -11.23
C GLY A 126 7.87 -0.44 -11.33
N TYR A 127 7.08 -0.41 -10.24
CA TYR A 127 5.71 -0.93 -10.26
C TYR A 127 4.82 -0.23 -11.31
N SER A 128 5.11 1.05 -11.63
CA SER A 128 4.33 1.83 -12.59
C SER A 128 4.34 1.23 -14.01
N TYR A 129 5.37 0.48 -14.34
CA TYR A 129 5.45 -0.20 -15.63
C TYR A 129 4.92 -1.63 -15.61
N ALA A 130 4.68 -2.21 -14.44
CA ALA A 130 4.38 -3.65 -14.30
C ALA A 130 3.18 -4.09 -15.15
N LYS A 131 2.10 -3.33 -15.23
CA LYS A 131 0.92 -3.64 -16.07
C LYS A 131 1.21 -3.73 -17.57
N ARG A 132 2.35 -3.23 -18.03
CA ARG A 132 2.73 -3.25 -19.46
C ARG A 132 3.31 -4.58 -19.90
N PHE A 133 3.80 -5.40 -18.94
CA PHE A 133 4.47 -6.66 -19.26
C PHE A 133 4.09 -7.84 -18.36
N THR A 134 3.42 -7.60 -17.20
CA THR A 134 3.07 -8.71 -16.31
C THR A 134 1.71 -8.51 -15.61
N TRP A 135 0.95 -9.60 -15.51
CA TRP A 135 -0.26 -9.68 -14.70
C TRP A 135 0.03 -9.62 -13.18
N ALA A 136 1.28 -9.87 -12.77
CA ALA A 136 1.70 -9.77 -11.38
C ALA A 136 1.87 -8.31 -10.89
N ALA A 137 1.41 -7.31 -11.66
CA ALA A 137 1.46 -5.90 -11.30
C ALA A 137 0.86 -5.61 -9.91
N HIS A 138 -0.23 -6.29 -9.55
CA HIS A 138 -0.85 -6.18 -8.22
C HIS A 138 0.06 -6.70 -7.10
N ALA A 139 0.79 -7.79 -7.33
CA ALA A 139 1.77 -8.31 -6.38
C ALA A 139 2.97 -7.35 -6.24
N TRP A 140 3.40 -6.73 -7.33
CA TRP A 140 4.47 -5.73 -7.29
C TRP A 140 4.04 -4.49 -6.49
N LEU A 141 2.83 -4.00 -6.68
CA LEU A 141 2.28 -2.92 -5.86
C LEU A 141 2.21 -3.34 -4.39
N GLY A 142 1.73 -4.56 -4.12
CA GLY A 142 1.70 -5.14 -2.78
C GLY A 142 3.10 -5.19 -2.14
N LEU A 143 4.11 -5.63 -2.89
CA LEU A 143 5.51 -5.64 -2.43
C LEU A 143 6.01 -4.20 -2.14
N ALA A 144 5.77 -3.28 -3.08
CA ALA A 144 6.20 -1.89 -2.92
C ALA A 144 5.69 -1.26 -1.62
N LEU A 145 4.42 -1.53 -1.26
CA LEU A 145 3.84 -0.99 -0.04
C LEU A 145 4.20 -1.81 1.21
N ALA A 146 4.43 -3.12 1.09
CA ALA A 146 4.91 -3.98 2.18
C ALA A 146 6.31 -3.59 2.69
N LEU A 147 7.09 -2.87 1.88
CA LEU A 147 8.38 -2.30 2.31
C LEU A 147 8.22 -1.20 3.37
N ALA A 148 7.04 -0.57 3.52
CA ALA A 148 6.83 0.49 4.50
C ALA A 148 6.93 0.00 5.95
N PRO A 149 6.20 -1.05 6.42
CA PRO A 149 6.39 -1.58 7.76
C PRO A 149 7.79 -2.16 7.97
N GLY A 150 8.39 -2.83 6.97
CA GLY A 150 9.77 -3.30 7.05
C GLY A 150 10.77 -2.16 7.23
N GLY A 151 10.63 -1.09 6.45
CA GLY A 151 11.45 0.12 6.55
C GLY A 151 11.29 0.83 7.89
N ALA A 152 10.07 0.94 8.41
CA ALA A 152 9.78 1.53 9.73
C ALA A 152 10.42 0.73 10.88
N TRP A 153 10.35 -0.61 10.81
CA TRP A 153 11.04 -1.51 11.75
C TRP A 153 12.56 -1.32 11.74
N LEU A 154 13.16 -1.32 10.55
CA LEU A 154 14.61 -1.12 10.41
C LEU A 154 15.04 0.29 10.81
N ALA A 155 14.18 1.29 10.61
CA ALA A 155 14.40 2.67 11.04
C ALA A 155 14.41 2.81 12.57
N MET A 156 13.83 1.87 13.31
CA MET A 156 13.98 1.75 14.77
C MET A 156 15.28 1.08 15.19
N GLY A 157 16.17 0.70 14.27
CA GLY A 157 17.39 -0.05 14.57
C GLY A 157 17.14 -1.51 14.94
N ALA A 158 15.90 -1.98 14.87
CA ALA A 158 15.57 -3.36 15.18
C ALA A 158 16.10 -4.33 14.12
N ALA A 159 16.65 -5.46 14.56
CA ALA A 159 17.17 -6.48 13.66
C ALA A 159 16.04 -7.14 12.83
N PRO A 160 16.31 -7.55 11.58
CA PRO A 160 15.36 -8.36 10.81
C PRO A 160 14.93 -9.60 11.59
N SER A 161 13.63 -9.90 11.60
CA SER A 161 13.08 -11.05 12.30
C SER A 161 11.97 -11.72 11.48
N PRO A 162 11.66 -13.00 11.69
CA PRO A 162 10.52 -13.66 11.04
C PRO A 162 9.19 -12.92 11.26
N GLY A 163 9.00 -12.30 12.43
CA GLY A 163 7.78 -11.57 12.76
C GLY A 163 7.53 -10.37 11.85
N ILE A 164 8.57 -9.54 11.58
CA ILE A 164 8.40 -8.41 10.65
C ILE A 164 8.25 -8.88 9.21
N VAL A 165 8.93 -9.95 8.79
CA VAL A 165 8.76 -10.52 7.45
C VAL A 165 7.33 -11.00 7.25
N LEU A 166 6.72 -11.67 8.24
CA LEU A 166 5.32 -12.08 8.19
C LEU A 166 4.37 -10.88 8.13
N LEU A 167 4.65 -9.78 8.86
CA LEU A 167 3.88 -8.55 8.72
C LEU A 167 3.98 -7.97 7.30
N MET A 168 5.16 -7.98 6.71
CA MET A 168 5.35 -7.55 5.31
C MET A 168 4.57 -8.45 4.34
N VAL A 169 4.59 -9.76 4.53
CA VAL A 169 3.79 -10.72 3.73
C VAL A 169 2.30 -10.46 3.90
N ALA A 170 1.84 -10.18 5.13
CA ALA A 170 0.45 -9.83 5.39
C ALA A 170 0.02 -8.58 4.61
N VAL A 171 0.83 -7.52 4.62
CA VAL A 171 0.57 -6.29 3.90
C VAL A 171 0.61 -6.50 2.39
N LEU A 172 1.57 -7.26 1.87
CA LEU A 172 1.65 -7.61 0.44
C LEU A 172 0.38 -8.33 -0.01
N ALA A 173 -0.03 -9.37 0.71
CA ALA A 173 -1.19 -10.18 0.37
C ALA A 173 -2.49 -9.39 0.49
N TRP A 174 -2.63 -8.57 1.52
CA TRP A 174 -3.78 -7.67 1.69
C TRP A 174 -3.91 -6.70 0.52
N LEU A 175 -2.82 -6.01 0.17
CA LEU A 175 -2.79 -5.08 -0.95
C LEU A 175 -3.07 -5.75 -2.29
N PHE A 176 -2.47 -6.91 -2.52
CA PHE A 176 -2.78 -7.70 -3.71
C PHE A 176 -4.27 -8.00 -3.81
N GLY A 177 -4.88 -8.46 -2.72
CA GLY A 177 -6.29 -8.83 -2.69
C GLY A 177 -7.21 -7.66 -3.02
N PHE A 178 -7.07 -6.54 -2.32
CA PHE A 178 -7.95 -5.40 -2.55
C PHE A 178 -7.67 -4.68 -3.89
N ASP A 179 -6.41 -4.62 -4.34
CA ASP A 179 -6.09 -3.99 -5.63
C ASP A 179 -6.61 -4.83 -6.80
N VAL A 180 -6.60 -6.17 -6.69
CA VAL A 180 -7.26 -7.06 -7.64
C VAL A 180 -8.78 -6.83 -7.67
N LEU A 181 -9.44 -6.71 -6.50
CA LEU A 181 -10.87 -6.39 -6.43
C LEU A 181 -11.17 -5.02 -7.04
N TYR A 182 -10.32 -4.02 -6.79
CA TYR A 182 -10.48 -2.69 -7.35
C TYR A 182 -10.27 -2.68 -8.86
N ALA A 183 -9.33 -3.46 -9.37
CA ALA A 183 -9.02 -3.57 -10.80
C ALA A 183 -10.12 -4.26 -11.64
N LEU A 184 -11.11 -4.91 -11.00
CA LEU A 184 -12.28 -5.45 -11.72
C LEU A 184 -13.02 -4.38 -12.53
N GLN A 185 -12.97 -3.12 -12.10
CA GLN A 185 -13.58 -1.99 -12.81
C GLN A 185 -12.89 -1.69 -14.14
N ASP A 186 -11.60 -2.00 -14.25
CA ASP A 186 -10.78 -1.72 -15.42
C ASP A 186 -10.63 -2.94 -16.35
N GLU A 187 -11.27 -4.10 -16.06
CA GLU A 187 -11.05 -5.36 -16.80
C GLU A 187 -11.19 -5.19 -18.33
N HIS A 188 -12.28 -4.55 -18.78
CA HIS A 188 -12.53 -4.33 -20.21
C HIS A 188 -11.53 -3.35 -20.83
N PHE A 189 -11.21 -2.28 -20.12
CA PHE A 189 -10.23 -1.28 -20.56
C PHE A 189 -8.84 -1.89 -20.67
N ASP A 190 -8.39 -2.58 -19.62
CA ASP A 190 -7.07 -3.23 -19.57
C ASP A 190 -6.91 -4.23 -20.74
N ARG A 191 -7.95 -5.02 -21.04
CA ARG A 191 -7.94 -5.92 -22.21
C ARG A 191 -7.85 -5.18 -23.55
N GLY A 192 -8.64 -4.11 -23.71
CA GLY A 192 -8.67 -3.33 -24.95
C GLY A 192 -7.36 -2.61 -25.25
N GLU A 193 -6.66 -2.13 -24.22
CA GLU A 193 -5.37 -1.43 -24.36
C GLU A 193 -4.15 -2.38 -24.24
N GLY A 194 -4.34 -3.70 -24.16
CA GLY A 194 -3.26 -4.68 -24.03
C GLY A 194 -2.51 -4.62 -22.72
N LEU A 195 -3.14 -4.07 -21.66
CA LEU A 195 -2.56 -4.02 -20.33
C LEU A 195 -2.77 -5.35 -19.59
N HIS A 196 -1.78 -5.70 -18.77
CA HIS A 196 -1.79 -6.94 -18.02
C HIS A 196 -2.25 -6.70 -16.59
N SER A 197 -3.41 -7.24 -16.24
CA SER A 197 -3.91 -7.29 -14.88
C SER A 197 -4.49 -8.67 -14.57
N VAL A 198 -4.67 -8.99 -13.28
CA VAL A 198 -5.29 -10.27 -12.88
C VAL A 198 -6.70 -10.40 -13.48
N PRO A 199 -7.60 -9.40 -13.40
CA PRO A 199 -8.92 -9.48 -14.05
C PRO A 199 -8.83 -9.63 -15.57
N ALA A 200 -7.98 -8.85 -16.23
CA ALA A 200 -7.82 -8.92 -17.69
C ALA A 200 -7.32 -10.30 -18.16
N ARG A 201 -6.41 -10.93 -17.40
CA ARG A 201 -5.83 -12.24 -17.72
C ARG A 201 -6.74 -13.42 -17.40
N PHE A 202 -7.34 -13.43 -16.20
CA PHE A 202 -8.02 -14.60 -15.64
C PHE A 202 -9.55 -14.45 -15.55
N GLY A 203 -10.08 -13.26 -15.80
CA GLY A 203 -11.50 -12.91 -15.66
C GLY A 203 -11.92 -12.67 -14.21
N ALA A 204 -13.05 -11.98 -14.03
CA ALA A 204 -13.56 -11.52 -12.74
C ALA A 204 -13.68 -12.65 -11.70
N LYS A 205 -14.20 -13.82 -12.11
CA LYS A 205 -14.46 -14.94 -11.17
C LYS A 205 -13.18 -15.48 -10.52
N ARG A 206 -12.14 -15.70 -11.35
CA ARG A 206 -10.83 -16.16 -10.83
C ARG A 206 -10.09 -15.05 -10.07
N ALA A 207 -10.21 -13.81 -10.52
CA ALA A 207 -9.65 -12.66 -9.82
C ALA A 207 -10.20 -12.53 -8.40
N MET A 208 -11.52 -12.66 -8.21
CA MET A 208 -12.14 -12.65 -6.89
C MET A 208 -11.67 -13.81 -6.00
N LEU A 209 -11.48 -15.01 -6.57
CA LEU A 209 -10.92 -16.14 -5.82
C LEU A 209 -9.47 -15.88 -5.40
N MET A 210 -8.63 -15.37 -6.30
CA MET A 210 -7.23 -15.03 -5.99
C MET A 210 -7.15 -13.95 -4.90
N ALA A 211 -8.02 -12.94 -4.94
CA ALA A 211 -8.13 -11.93 -3.89
C ALA A 211 -8.55 -12.55 -2.55
N ALA A 212 -9.51 -13.48 -2.53
CA ALA A 212 -9.94 -14.15 -1.31
C ALA A 212 -8.82 -15.01 -0.70
N LEU A 213 -8.09 -15.77 -1.53
CA LEU A 213 -6.94 -16.54 -1.07
C LEU A 213 -5.82 -15.65 -0.51
N ALA A 214 -5.56 -14.52 -1.16
CA ALA A 214 -4.60 -13.54 -0.65
C ALA A 214 -5.02 -12.97 0.72
N HIS A 215 -6.30 -12.68 0.93
CA HIS A 215 -6.81 -12.24 2.24
C HIS A 215 -6.72 -13.33 3.31
N VAL A 216 -6.85 -14.62 2.96
CA VAL A 216 -6.54 -15.74 3.88
C VAL A 216 -5.06 -15.72 4.28
N VAL A 217 -4.16 -15.52 3.29
CA VAL A 217 -2.71 -15.39 3.56
C VAL A 217 -2.45 -14.17 4.47
N THR A 218 -3.15 -13.05 4.26
CA THR A 218 -3.06 -11.88 5.13
C THR A 218 -3.32 -12.25 6.59
N VAL A 219 -4.47 -12.86 6.86
CA VAL A 219 -4.86 -13.23 8.24
C VAL A 219 -3.87 -14.23 8.84
N ALA A 220 -3.50 -15.27 8.10
CA ALA A 220 -2.53 -16.26 8.56
C ALA A 220 -1.17 -15.64 8.90
N SER A 221 -0.70 -14.71 8.06
CA SER A 221 0.56 -13.99 8.28
C SER A 221 0.50 -13.04 9.47
N LEU A 222 -0.64 -12.35 9.71
CA LEU A 222 -0.84 -11.54 10.91
C LEU A 222 -0.85 -12.40 12.19
N VAL A 223 -1.50 -13.58 12.15
CA VAL A 223 -1.43 -14.55 13.26
C VAL A 223 0.02 -14.97 13.51
N GLY A 224 0.74 -15.33 12.44
CA GLY A 224 2.16 -15.67 12.52
C GLY A 224 3.02 -14.53 13.08
N THR A 225 2.75 -13.28 12.70
CA THR A 225 3.40 -12.08 13.28
C THR A 225 3.19 -12.04 14.79
N GLY A 226 1.94 -12.23 15.26
CA GLY A 226 1.61 -12.21 16.66
C GLY A 226 2.32 -13.32 17.45
N VAL A 227 2.40 -14.54 16.90
CA VAL A 227 3.10 -15.67 17.50
C VAL A 227 4.60 -15.41 17.58
N MET A 228 5.23 -15.00 16.47
CA MET A 228 6.68 -14.76 16.41
C MET A 228 7.15 -13.59 17.28
N LEU A 229 6.29 -12.58 17.48
CA LEU A 229 6.59 -11.42 18.33
C LEU A 229 5.95 -11.53 19.72
N HIS A 230 5.43 -12.70 20.09
CA HIS A 230 4.83 -13.00 21.40
C HIS A 230 3.77 -11.98 21.83
N ARG A 231 2.83 -11.62 20.91
CA ARG A 231 1.75 -10.66 21.19
C ARG A 231 0.65 -11.23 22.06
N GLY A 232 -0.11 -10.35 22.71
CA GLY A 232 -1.21 -10.71 23.62
C GLY A 232 -2.56 -10.89 22.94
N VAL A 233 -3.57 -11.13 23.75
CA VAL A 233 -4.94 -11.40 23.31
C VAL A 233 -5.56 -10.23 22.53
N VAL A 234 -5.18 -8.98 22.87
CA VAL A 234 -5.71 -7.79 22.20
C VAL A 234 -5.21 -7.70 20.76
N PHE A 235 -3.95 -8.05 20.50
CA PHE A 235 -3.41 -8.16 19.15
C PHE A 235 -4.20 -9.18 18.30
N PHE A 236 -4.43 -10.38 18.83
CA PHE A 236 -5.20 -11.41 18.11
C PHE A 236 -6.68 -11.04 17.93
N GLY A 237 -7.26 -10.29 18.88
CA GLY A 237 -8.58 -9.67 18.73
C GLY A 237 -8.61 -8.70 17.53
N GLY A 238 -7.55 -7.90 17.36
CA GLY A 238 -7.36 -7.05 16.19
C GLY A 238 -7.28 -7.84 14.88
N VAL A 239 -6.55 -8.95 14.87
CA VAL A 239 -6.47 -9.84 13.69
C VAL A 239 -7.84 -10.43 13.36
N ALA A 240 -8.65 -10.78 14.36
CA ALA A 240 -10.02 -11.27 14.15
C ALA A 240 -10.92 -10.17 13.54
N ILE A 241 -10.79 -8.91 13.98
CA ILE A 241 -11.50 -7.76 13.40
C ILE A 241 -11.08 -7.61 11.92
N VAL A 242 -9.78 -7.66 11.61
CA VAL A 242 -9.29 -7.62 10.23
C VAL A 242 -9.95 -8.72 9.39
N ALA A 243 -9.99 -9.96 9.88
CA ALA A 243 -10.60 -11.08 9.16
C ALA A 243 -12.09 -10.83 8.87
N VAL A 244 -12.84 -10.32 9.84
CA VAL A 244 -14.26 -9.97 9.67
C VAL A 244 -14.44 -8.89 8.62
N VAL A 245 -13.63 -7.82 8.66
CA VAL A 245 -13.72 -6.72 7.69
C VAL A 245 -13.39 -7.20 6.28
N LEU A 246 -12.39 -8.06 6.10
CA LEU A 246 -12.07 -8.64 4.80
C LEU A 246 -13.22 -9.53 4.25
N VAL A 247 -13.90 -10.28 5.11
CA VAL A 247 -15.11 -11.02 4.70
C VAL A 247 -16.22 -10.07 4.27
N ILE A 248 -16.43 -8.96 4.99
CA ILE A 248 -17.41 -7.92 4.63
C ILE A 248 -17.05 -7.31 3.27
N GLU A 249 -15.78 -6.99 3.02
CA GLU A 249 -15.29 -6.45 1.74
C GLU A 249 -15.69 -7.36 0.57
N HIS A 250 -15.39 -8.67 0.67
CA HIS A 250 -15.78 -9.63 -0.35
C HIS A 250 -17.30 -9.75 -0.55
N ARG A 251 -18.09 -9.62 0.53
CA ARG A 251 -19.55 -9.62 0.44
C ARG A 251 -20.09 -8.36 -0.23
N LEU A 252 -19.46 -7.22 -0.02
CA LEU A 252 -19.84 -5.95 -0.64
C LEU A 252 -19.63 -5.95 -2.15
N VAL A 253 -18.56 -6.59 -2.63
CA VAL A 253 -18.22 -6.65 -4.06
C VAL A 253 -19.09 -7.67 -4.82
N ARG A 254 -19.65 -8.67 -4.14
CA ARG A 254 -20.54 -9.66 -4.77
C ARG A 254 -21.90 -9.03 -5.13
N PRO A 255 -22.46 -9.33 -6.31
CA PRO A 255 -23.77 -8.83 -6.71
C PRO A 255 -24.87 -9.40 -5.80
N LYS A 256 -25.90 -8.59 -5.53
CA LYS A 256 -27.07 -9.03 -4.74
C LYS A 256 -28.03 -9.91 -5.52
N ALA A 257 -28.07 -9.79 -6.86
CA ALA A 257 -28.92 -10.57 -7.73
C ALA A 257 -28.09 -11.38 -8.72
N ALA A 258 -28.47 -12.62 -8.97
CA ALA A 258 -27.77 -13.51 -9.90
C ALA A 258 -27.74 -12.95 -11.34
N SER A 259 -28.70 -12.08 -11.71
CA SER A 259 -28.79 -11.41 -13.02
C SER A 259 -27.85 -10.20 -13.17
N ALA A 260 -27.23 -9.72 -12.09
CA ALA A 260 -26.44 -8.48 -12.10
C ALA A 260 -24.97 -8.69 -12.51
N GLY A 261 -24.59 -9.88 -12.98
CA GLY A 261 -23.21 -10.20 -13.32
C GLY A 261 -22.35 -10.58 -12.10
N PRO A 262 -21.05 -10.82 -12.29
CA PRO A 262 -20.17 -11.35 -11.23
C PRO A 262 -19.74 -10.31 -10.17
N VAL A 263 -19.95 -8.99 -10.41
CA VAL A 263 -19.39 -7.90 -9.59
C VAL A 263 -20.37 -6.73 -9.45
N ASP A 264 -20.49 -6.18 -8.24
CA ASP A 264 -21.22 -4.94 -7.96
C ASP A 264 -20.28 -3.73 -8.02
N PHE A 265 -20.14 -3.13 -9.19
CA PHE A 265 -19.24 -1.98 -9.42
C PHE A 265 -19.59 -0.74 -8.59
N ALA A 266 -20.86 -0.52 -8.26
CA ALA A 266 -21.29 0.65 -7.48
C ALA A 266 -20.72 0.64 -6.05
N ARG A 267 -20.40 -0.55 -5.53
CA ARG A 267 -19.92 -0.76 -4.16
C ARG A 267 -18.42 -0.91 -4.04
N ILE A 268 -17.70 -1.12 -5.16
CA ILE A 268 -16.24 -1.31 -5.12
C ILE A 268 -15.56 -0.10 -4.47
N GLY A 269 -15.96 1.13 -4.80
CA GLY A 269 -15.38 2.33 -4.21
C GLY A 269 -15.52 2.36 -2.69
N LYS A 270 -16.70 2.00 -2.18
CA LYS A 270 -16.95 1.93 -0.72
C LYS A 270 -16.18 0.80 -0.07
N ALA A 271 -16.15 -0.39 -0.65
CA ALA A 271 -15.35 -1.51 -0.17
C ALA A 271 -13.86 -1.13 -0.11
N PHE A 272 -13.36 -0.51 -1.17
CA PHE A 272 -11.97 -0.07 -1.26
C PHE A 272 -11.59 0.94 -0.18
N PHE A 273 -12.38 2.00 0.04
CA PHE A 273 -12.00 3.06 0.99
C PHE A 273 -12.31 2.70 2.44
N ASP A 274 -13.55 2.30 2.72
CA ASP A 274 -14.01 2.11 4.09
C ASP A 274 -13.37 0.87 4.72
N CYS A 275 -13.46 -0.29 4.05
CA CYS A 275 -12.95 -1.54 4.61
C CYS A 275 -11.44 -1.48 4.82
N ASN A 276 -10.68 -0.94 3.86
CA ASN A 276 -9.23 -0.88 3.98
C ASN A 276 -8.74 0.13 5.02
N ALA A 277 -9.49 1.22 5.26
CA ALA A 277 -9.24 2.11 6.38
C ALA A 277 -9.46 1.40 7.72
N TYR A 278 -10.57 0.63 7.87
CA TYR A 278 -10.83 -0.13 9.09
C TYR A 278 -9.81 -1.25 9.33
N VAL A 279 -9.36 -1.94 8.29
CA VAL A 279 -8.29 -2.95 8.39
C VAL A 279 -7.03 -2.33 8.95
N SER A 280 -6.53 -1.26 8.34
CA SER A 280 -5.23 -0.69 8.72
C SER A 280 -5.26 0.02 10.07
N LEU A 281 -6.29 0.87 10.32
CA LEU A 281 -6.44 1.60 11.58
C LEU A 281 -6.78 0.65 12.74
N GLY A 282 -7.69 -0.29 12.53
CA GLY A 282 -8.07 -1.27 13.54
C GLY A 282 -6.89 -2.14 13.96
N PHE A 283 -6.09 -2.62 13.00
CA PHE A 283 -4.88 -3.36 13.29
C PHE A 283 -3.87 -2.53 14.09
N PHE A 284 -3.62 -1.27 13.69
CA PHE A 284 -2.71 -0.39 14.42
C PHE A 284 -3.17 -0.13 15.85
N VAL A 285 -4.44 0.25 16.03
CA VAL A 285 -4.99 0.59 17.36
C VAL A 285 -4.89 -0.62 18.31
N THR A 286 -5.28 -1.81 17.85
CA THR A 286 -5.21 -3.02 18.69
C THR A 286 -3.76 -3.44 18.97
N THR A 287 -2.83 -3.24 18.01
CA THR A 287 -1.39 -3.46 18.23
C THR A 287 -0.83 -2.49 19.28
N ALA A 288 -1.22 -1.22 19.23
CA ALA A 288 -0.77 -0.21 20.18
C ALA A 288 -1.34 -0.47 21.60
N ILE A 289 -2.61 -0.84 21.70
CA ILE A 289 -3.21 -1.22 22.99
C ILE A 289 -2.53 -2.47 23.56
N ASP A 290 -2.31 -3.51 22.74
CA ASP A 290 -1.60 -4.73 23.17
C ASP A 290 -0.21 -4.42 23.70
N ALA A 291 0.51 -3.52 23.05
CA ALA A 291 1.83 -3.09 23.46
C ALA A 291 1.81 -2.28 24.78
N ALA A 292 0.79 -1.45 24.98
CA ALA A 292 0.65 -0.63 26.20
C ALA A 292 0.24 -1.44 27.44
N LEU A 293 -0.38 -2.61 27.25
CA LEU A 293 -0.82 -3.50 28.35
C LEU A 293 0.28 -4.49 28.79
N ARG A 294 1.45 -4.46 28.15
CA ARG A 294 2.57 -5.41 28.38
C ARG A 294 3.81 -4.73 28.88
#